data_733a3f45a8b64ed81f444a07517c8bf0
#
_entry.id   733a3f45a8b64ed81f444a07517c8bf0
#
_cell.length_a   1.000
_cell.length_b   1.000
_cell.length_c   1.000
_cell.angle_alpha   90.00
_cell.angle_beta   90.00
_cell.angle_gamma   90.00
#
_symmetry.space_group_name_H-M   'P 1'
#
loop_
_entity.id
_entity.type
_entity.pdbx_description
1 polymer ?
#
loop_
_entity_poly.entity_id
_entity_poly.type
_entity_poly.pdbx_seq_one_letter_code
_entity_poly.pdbx_strand_id
1 'polypeptide(L)'
;MKKKAIIISIKGYYLSFNEKKLLSKDKPWGLILFSRNIRSLEQVKKLIKNIRKLTKDPNFPILIDEEGADVSRLSKLFNHNISQKFVADIYSINKQLSLDFYKEYINNLIYLLKKIGVNINTVPVLDVLRKKTNKIIGNRSFSDDPGIVKLLGKICVKQYELNSLGTVIKHIPGHGCASK
;
A
#
# COMPACT_ATOMS: atom_id res chain seq x y z
N MET A 1 15.12 -16.20 -18.45
CA MET A 1 16.03 -15.22 -17.76
C MET A 1 15.53 -15.01 -16.34
N LYS A 2 16.41 -15.08 -15.33
CA LYS A 2 16.05 -14.87 -13.93
C LYS A 2 15.71 -13.39 -13.69
N LYS A 3 14.63 -13.10 -12.93
CA LYS A 3 14.31 -11.76 -12.43
C LYS A 3 15.33 -11.34 -11.38
N LYS A 4 15.74 -10.08 -11.36
CA LYS A 4 16.58 -9.52 -10.28
C LYS A 4 15.73 -9.29 -9.04
N ALA A 5 16.21 -9.67 -7.87
CA ALA A 5 15.54 -9.49 -6.59
C ALA A 5 15.59 -8.01 -6.14
N ILE A 6 14.98 -7.13 -6.94
CA ILE A 6 14.93 -5.69 -6.69
C ILE A 6 13.56 -5.13 -7.08
N ILE A 7 13.04 -4.22 -6.26
CA ILE A 7 11.89 -3.37 -6.57
C ILE A 7 12.43 -1.99 -6.88
N ILE A 8 12.04 -1.43 -8.01
CA ILE A 8 12.45 -0.10 -8.45
C ILE A 8 11.30 0.89 -8.40
N SER A 9 11.60 2.17 -8.48
CA SER A 9 10.62 3.24 -8.75
C SER A 9 10.99 3.99 -10.02
N ILE A 10 10.08 4.81 -10.52
CA ILE A 10 10.27 5.64 -11.71
C ILE A 10 10.15 7.12 -11.38
N LYS A 11 10.71 7.97 -12.26
CA LYS A 11 10.86 9.40 -12.00
C LYS A 11 9.52 10.16 -12.09
N GLY A 12 8.67 9.83 -13.04
CA GLY A 12 7.51 10.65 -13.36
C GLY A 12 6.28 9.87 -13.84
N TYR A 13 5.40 10.55 -14.53
CA TYR A 13 4.11 10.00 -15.03
C TYR A 13 4.27 9.03 -16.21
N TYR A 14 5.42 9.06 -16.87
CA TYR A 14 5.71 8.26 -18.06
C TYR A 14 7.11 7.66 -17.94
N LEU A 15 7.34 6.53 -18.59
CA LEU A 15 8.66 5.90 -18.62
C LEU A 15 9.61 6.67 -19.55
N SER A 16 10.75 7.06 -19.02
CA SER A 16 11.90 7.55 -19.80
C SER A 16 12.52 6.44 -20.63
N PHE A 17 13.40 6.81 -21.58
CA PHE A 17 14.14 5.85 -22.39
C PHE A 17 14.95 4.86 -21.54
N ASN A 18 15.66 5.37 -20.52
CA ASN A 18 16.49 4.53 -19.64
C ASN A 18 15.65 3.57 -18.79
N GLU A 19 14.48 4.02 -18.27
CA GLU A 19 13.57 3.17 -17.51
C GLU A 19 12.95 2.07 -18.37
N LYS A 20 12.61 2.36 -19.64
CA LYS A 20 12.15 1.35 -20.60
C LYS A 20 13.23 0.30 -20.85
N LYS A 21 14.49 0.73 -21.04
CA LYS A 21 15.65 -0.16 -21.24
C LYS A 21 15.86 -1.05 -20.00
N LEU A 22 15.81 -0.47 -18.80
CA LEU A 22 15.97 -1.19 -17.54
C LEU A 22 14.87 -2.25 -17.37
N LEU A 23 13.60 -1.87 -17.53
CA LEU A 23 12.47 -2.81 -17.40
C LEU A 23 12.56 -3.98 -18.40
N SER A 24 12.97 -3.72 -19.64
CA SER A 24 13.02 -4.74 -20.68
C SER A 24 14.25 -5.65 -20.58
N LYS A 25 15.42 -5.12 -20.19
CA LYS A 25 16.70 -5.85 -20.16
C LYS A 25 17.02 -6.42 -18.78
N ASP A 26 16.93 -5.60 -17.73
CA ASP A 26 17.38 -5.97 -16.39
C ASP A 26 16.36 -6.74 -15.57
N LYS A 27 15.07 -6.68 -15.95
CA LYS A 27 13.96 -7.45 -15.38
C LYS A 27 13.92 -7.41 -13.85
N PRO A 28 13.68 -6.22 -13.25
CA PRO A 28 13.46 -6.14 -11.81
C PRO A 28 12.26 -7.02 -11.41
N TRP A 29 12.22 -7.45 -10.15
CA TRP A 29 11.11 -8.24 -9.64
C TRP A 29 9.79 -7.47 -9.67
N GLY A 30 9.82 -6.18 -9.32
CA GLY A 30 8.62 -5.35 -9.29
C GLY A 30 8.93 -3.85 -9.37
N LEU A 31 7.87 -3.04 -9.37
CA LEU A 31 7.93 -1.59 -9.38
C LEU A 31 6.98 -1.02 -8.35
N ILE A 32 7.46 -0.06 -7.54
CA ILE A 32 6.64 0.68 -6.59
C ILE A 32 6.28 2.06 -7.14
N LEU A 33 4.98 2.42 -7.05
CA LEU A 33 4.47 3.72 -7.45
C LEU A 33 4.41 4.69 -6.26
N PHE A 34 4.75 5.95 -6.53
CA PHE A 34 4.62 7.07 -5.60
C PHE A 34 3.68 8.14 -6.18
N SER A 35 3.28 9.12 -5.37
CA SER A 35 2.39 10.22 -5.80
C SER A 35 2.91 10.98 -7.02
N ARG A 36 4.25 11.04 -7.23
CA ARG A 36 4.87 11.62 -8.42
C ARG A 36 4.58 10.87 -9.73
N ASN A 37 4.11 9.63 -9.62
CA ASN A 37 3.79 8.78 -10.77
C ASN A 37 2.30 8.79 -11.15
N ILE A 38 1.48 9.49 -10.36
CA ILE A 38 0.03 9.43 -10.43
C ILE A 38 -0.53 10.82 -10.67
N ARG A 39 -1.21 11.01 -11.81
CA ARG A 39 -1.86 12.27 -12.23
C ARG A 39 -3.36 12.09 -12.41
N SER A 40 -3.79 11.02 -13.08
CA SER A 40 -5.19 10.64 -13.26
C SER A 40 -5.33 9.12 -13.30
N LEU A 41 -6.55 8.59 -13.13
CA LEU A 41 -6.81 7.15 -13.22
C LEU A 41 -6.39 6.59 -14.58
N GLU A 42 -6.72 7.27 -15.66
CA GLU A 42 -6.39 6.87 -17.03
C GLU A 42 -4.88 6.87 -17.26
N GLN A 43 -4.18 7.90 -16.77
CA GLN A 43 -2.73 8.01 -16.93
C GLN A 43 -2.02 6.86 -16.21
N VAL A 44 -2.33 6.58 -14.93
CA VAL A 44 -1.66 5.53 -14.17
C VAL A 44 -1.99 4.15 -14.71
N LYS A 45 -3.23 3.90 -15.14
CA LYS A 45 -3.65 2.67 -15.82
C LYS A 45 -2.86 2.43 -17.11
N LYS A 46 -2.68 3.48 -17.93
CA LYS A 46 -1.87 3.42 -19.16
C LYS A 46 -0.40 3.16 -18.86
N LEU A 47 0.14 3.80 -17.80
CA LEU A 47 1.51 3.58 -17.35
C LEU A 47 1.73 2.11 -16.96
N ILE A 48 0.87 1.53 -16.12
CA ILE A 48 0.97 0.14 -15.66
C ILE A 48 0.84 -0.84 -16.85
N LYS A 49 -0.11 -0.58 -17.77
CA LYS A 49 -0.25 -1.38 -18.99
C LYS A 49 1.03 -1.39 -19.82
N ASN A 50 1.68 -0.23 -19.97
CA ASN A 50 2.94 -0.11 -20.70
C ASN A 50 4.10 -0.86 -20.00
N ILE A 51 4.16 -0.81 -18.65
CA ILE A 51 5.15 -1.55 -17.87
C ILE A 51 4.99 -3.06 -18.11
N ARG A 52 3.77 -3.60 -18.01
CA ARG A 52 3.48 -5.02 -18.25
C ARG A 52 3.79 -5.46 -19.68
N LYS A 53 3.52 -4.60 -20.66
CA LYS A 53 3.90 -4.87 -22.06
C LYS A 53 5.42 -4.96 -22.23
N LEU A 54 6.19 -4.05 -21.62
CA LEU A 54 7.64 -4.02 -21.70
C LEU A 54 8.30 -5.21 -21.00
N THR A 55 7.78 -5.58 -19.82
CA THR A 55 8.28 -6.72 -19.05
C THR A 55 7.84 -8.06 -19.60
N LYS A 56 6.86 -8.08 -20.53
CA LYS A 56 6.18 -9.28 -21.07
C LYS A 56 5.60 -10.16 -19.94
N ASP A 57 5.13 -9.53 -18.87
CA ASP A 57 4.56 -10.19 -17.71
C ASP A 57 3.24 -9.50 -17.32
N PRO A 58 2.08 -10.12 -17.61
CA PRO A 58 0.78 -9.56 -17.27
C PRO A 58 0.56 -9.42 -15.75
N ASN A 59 1.28 -10.22 -14.95
CA ASN A 59 1.23 -10.22 -13.50
C ASN A 59 2.42 -9.51 -12.85
N PHE A 60 3.17 -8.71 -13.64
CA PHE A 60 4.32 -7.97 -13.11
C PHE A 60 3.94 -7.22 -11.83
N PRO A 61 4.71 -7.41 -10.74
CA PRO A 61 4.41 -6.79 -9.45
C PRO A 61 4.43 -5.27 -9.52
N ILE A 62 3.29 -4.65 -9.27
CA ILE A 62 3.12 -3.20 -9.13
C ILE A 62 2.67 -2.93 -7.70
N LEU A 63 3.55 -2.27 -6.94
CA LEU A 63 3.36 -1.96 -5.54
C LEU A 63 2.92 -0.50 -5.36
N ILE A 64 2.23 -0.25 -4.24
CA ILE A 64 1.87 1.10 -3.79
C ILE A 64 1.86 1.15 -2.26
N ASP A 65 2.14 2.33 -1.68
CA ASP A 65 1.91 2.62 -0.26
C ASP A 65 0.57 3.36 -0.12
N GLU A 66 -0.52 2.66 -0.10
CA GLU A 66 -1.84 3.26 0.15
C GLU A 66 -2.33 2.78 1.52
N GLU A 67 -1.84 3.45 2.59
CA GLU A 67 -2.07 3.06 3.98
C GLU A 67 -3.35 3.66 4.56
N GLY A 68 -3.65 4.89 4.15
CA GLY A 68 -4.71 5.71 4.72
C GLY A 68 -4.36 7.20 4.63
N ALA A 69 -4.99 8.02 5.48
CA ALA A 69 -4.92 9.48 5.43
C ALA A 69 -3.47 10.04 5.41
N ASP A 70 -2.60 9.52 6.28
CA ASP A 70 -1.24 10.06 6.44
C ASP A 70 -0.28 9.60 5.33
N VAL A 71 -0.53 8.44 4.74
CA VAL A 71 0.27 7.88 3.65
C VAL A 71 -0.66 7.38 2.55
N SER A 72 -1.01 8.29 1.64
CA SER A 72 -1.79 8.01 0.44
C SER A 72 -1.04 8.48 -0.81
N ARG A 73 -0.87 7.59 -1.77
CA ARG A 73 -0.31 7.93 -3.08
C ARG A 73 -1.39 8.35 -4.06
N LEU A 74 -2.65 7.98 -3.75
CA LEU A 74 -3.82 8.29 -4.54
C LEU A 74 -4.53 9.59 -4.11
N SER A 75 -4.01 10.32 -3.12
CA SER A 75 -4.62 11.53 -2.55
C SER A 75 -4.97 12.62 -3.57
N LYS A 76 -4.26 12.66 -4.71
CA LYS A 76 -4.58 13.56 -5.83
C LYS A 76 -5.82 13.14 -6.63
N LEU A 77 -6.24 11.88 -6.53
CA LEU A 77 -7.36 11.33 -7.27
C LEU A 77 -8.63 11.28 -6.41
N PHE A 78 -8.46 10.95 -5.16
CA PHE A 78 -9.49 10.98 -4.14
C PHE A 78 -8.83 11.21 -2.78
N ASN A 79 -9.46 12.00 -1.96
CA ASN A 79 -9.00 12.26 -0.61
C ASN A 79 -9.92 11.55 0.38
N HIS A 80 -9.33 10.82 1.31
CA HIS A 80 -10.03 10.21 2.44
C HIS A 80 -9.24 10.46 3.71
N ASN A 81 -9.95 10.73 4.81
CA ASN A 81 -9.36 11.02 6.10
C ASN A 81 -9.36 9.78 7.03
N ILE A 82 -9.36 8.58 6.45
CA ILE A 82 -9.41 7.33 7.20
C ILE A 82 -7.98 6.86 7.46
N SER A 83 -7.56 6.90 8.73
CA SER A 83 -6.29 6.34 9.18
C SER A 83 -6.50 4.99 9.85
N GLN A 84 -5.44 4.21 10.05
CA GLN A 84 -5.51 2.98 10.83
C GLN A 84 -5.90 3.26 12.30
N LYS A 85 -5.40 4.36 12.87
CA LYS A 85 -5.79 4.84 14.21
C LYS A 85 -7.29 5.10 14.30
N PHE A 86 -7.88 5.79 13.30
CA PHE A 86 -9.32 6.07 13.27
C PHE A 86 -10.16 4.78 13.33
N VAL A 87 -9.75 3.74 12.61
CA VAL A 87 -10.43 2.43 12.67
C VAL A 87 -10.38 1.83 14.08
N ALA A 88 -9.22 1.91 14.74
CA ALA A 88 -9.07 1.41 16.10
C ALA A 88 -9.84 2.27 17.14
N ASP A 89 -9.96 3.57 16.90
CA ASP A 89 -10.76 4.46 17.76
C ASP A 89 -12.26 4.09 17.70
N ILE A 90 -12.79 3.79 16.51
CA ILE A 90 -14.14 3.24 16.37
C ILE A 90 -14.24 1.89 17.08
N TYR A 91 -13.20 1.03 16.98
CA TYR A 91 -13.19 -0.28 17.63
C TYR A 91 -13.31 -0.19 19.14
N SER A 92 -12.73 0.83 19.77
CA SER A 92 -12.84 1.06 21.21
C SER A 92 -14.26 1.47 21.64
N ILE A 93 -15.05 2.06 20.74
CA ILE A 93 -16.44 2.51 21.00
C ILE A 93 -17.43 1.40 20.66
N ASN A 94 -17.31 0.86 19.45
CA ASN A 94 -18.18 -0.19 18.92
C ASN A 94 -17.41 -1.15 18.04
N LYS A 95 -17.11 -2.33 18.59
CA LYS A 95 -16.29 -3.36 17.91
C LYS A 95 -16.89 -3.80 16.58
N GLN A 96 -18.18 -4.14 16.56
CA GLN A 96 -18.84 -4.65 15.36
C GLN A 96 -18.86 -3.59 14.25
N LEU A 97 -19.26 -2.37 14.58
CA LEU A 97 -19.27 -1.26 13.63
C LEU A 97 -17.88 -1.03 13.01
N SER A 98 -16.83 -1.03 13.83
CA SER A 98 -15.46 -0.87 13.35
C SER A 98 -15.05 -1.98 12.38
N LEU A 99 -15.37 -3.24 12.71
CA LEU A 99 -15.00 -4.37 11.87
C LEU A 99 -15.70 -4.34 10.50
N ASP A 100 -16.98 -4.00 10.48
CA ASP A 100 -17.75 -3.92 9.24
C ASP A 100 -17.33 -2.71 8.40
N PHE A 101 -17.17 -1.55 9.03
CA PHE A 101 -16.63 -0.34 8.38
C PHE A 101 -15.25 -0.60 7.76
N TYR A 102 -14.34 -1.25 8.52
CA TYR A 102 -12.97 -1.48 8.05
C TYR A 102 -12.92 -2.44 6.87
N LYS A 103 -13.72 -3.51 6.89
CA LYS A 103 -13.82 -4.43 5.75
C LYS A 103 -14.32 -3.71 4.50
N GLU A 104 -15.36 -2.90 4.63
CA GLU A 104 -15.92 -2.15 3.52
C GLU A 104 -14.93 -1.12 2.97
N TYR A 105 -14.24 -0.39 3.84
CA TYR A 105 -13.17 0.53 3.46
C TYR A 105 -12.07 -0.20 2.64
N ILE A 106 -11.59 -1.34 3.14
CA ILE A 106 -10.57 -2.14 2.44
C ILE A 106 -11.09 -2.61 1.08
N ASN A 107 -12.32 -3.10 0.99
CA ASN A 107 -12.90 -3.59 -0.27
C ASN A 107 -12.98 -2.49 -1.31
N ASN A 108 -13.39 -1.28 -0.93
CA ASN A 108 -13.42 -0.11 -1.81
C ASN A 108 -12.02 0.27 -2.29
N LEU A 109 -11.03 0.23 -1.39
CA LEU A 109 -9.64 0.51 -1.73
C LEU A 109 -9.08 -0.55 -2.71
N ILE A 110 -9.33 -1.82 -2.44
CA ILE A 110 -8.95 -2.94 -3.32
C ILE A 110 -9.57 -2.76 -4.71
N TYR A 111 -10.86 -2.41 -4.79
CA TYR A 111 -11.52 -2.14 -6.07
C TYR A 111 -10.79 -1.07 -6.89
N LEU A 112 -10.42 0.04 -6.26
CA LEU A 112 -9.66 1.11 -6.91
C LEU A 112 -8.27 0.65 -7.38
N LEU A 113 -7.54 -0.06 -6.51
CA LEU A 113 -6.22 -0.59 -6.84
C LEU A 113 -6.25 -1.55 -8.02
N LYS A 114 -7.23 -2.47 -8.04
CA LYS A 114 -7.45 -3.36 -9.18
C LYS A 114 -7.78 -2.60 -10.46
N LYS A 115 -8.64 -1.59 -10.37
CA LYS A 115 -9.07 -0.77 -11.52
C LYS A 115 -7.91 -0.07 -12.20
N ILE A 116 -6.88 0.35 -11.47
CA ILE A 116 -5.68 0.95 -12.04
C ILE A 116 -4.59 -0.07 -12.39
N GLY A 117 -4.72 -1.30 -11.91
CA GLY A 117 -3.80 -2.40 -12.20
C GLY A 117 -2.70 -2.62 -11.15
N VAL A 118 -2.78 -2.03 -9.97
CA VAL A 118 -1.94 -2.36 -8.82
C VAL A 118 -2.33 -3.74 -8.30
N ASN A 119 -1.33 -4.56 -7.95
CA ASN A 119 -1.55 -5.92 -7.45
C ASN A 119 -0.90 -6.21 -6.08
N ILE A 120 -0.18 -5.24 -5.52
CA ILE A 120 0.37 -5.33 -4.15
C ILE A 120 0.20 -3.97 -3.45
N ASN A 121 -0.39 -3.97 -2.25
CA ASN A 121 -0.39 -2.80 -1.38
C ASN A 121 0.50 -3.06 -0.16
N THR A 122 1.32 -2.07 0.24
CA THR A 122 2.23 -2.23 1.37
C THR A 122 1.52 -1.89 2.69
N VAL A 123 0.54 -2.69 3.02
CA VAL A 123 -0.29 -2.66 4.23
C VAL A 123 -0.42 -4.06 4.82
N PRO A 124 -0.81 -4.18 6.10
CA PRO A 124 -1.00 -3.14 7.11
C PRO A 124 0.31 -2.68 7.77
N VAL A 125 0.25 -1.49 8.41
CA VAL A 125 1.28 -1.07 9.37
C VAL A 125 1.00 -1.75 10.70
N LEU A 126 1.94 -2.59 11.16
CA LEU A 126 1.82 -3.37 12.40
C LEU A 126 2.67 -2.82 13.56
N ASP A 127 3.15 -1.59 13.41
CA ASP A 127 3.87 -0.90 14.48
C ASP A 127 2.93 -0.66 15.66
N VAL A 128 3.35 -1.04 16.86
CA VAL A 128 2.63 -0.79 18.11
C VAL A 128 3.14 0.51 18.71
N LEU A 129 2.25 1.47 18.96
CA LEU A 129 2.61 2.76 19.55
C LEU A 129 3.13 2.59 20.97
N ARG A 130 4.14 3.39 21.32
CA ARG A 130 4.72 3.50 22.67
C ARG A 130 4.93 4.98 23.00
N LYS A 131 5.10 5.31 24.27
CA LYS A 131 5.31 6.71 24.74
C LYS A 131 6.40 7.48 24.00
N LYS A 132 7.45 6.77 23.54
CA LYS A 132 8.61 7.35 22.82
C LYS A 132 8.59 7.08 21.30
N THR A 133 7.54 6.46 20.75
CA THR A 133 7.45 6.21 19.31
C THR A 133 7.58 7.51 18.52
N ASN A 134 8.40 7.50 17.48
CA ASN A 134 8.55 8.63 16.60
C ASN A 134 7.21 9.01 15.95
N LYS A 135 6.90 10.31 15.92
CA LYS A 135 5.65 10.86 15.37
C LYS A 135 5.37 10.49 13.92
N ILE A 136 6.41 10.06 13.15
CA ILE A 136 6.25 9.59 11.78
C ILE A 136 5.34 8.36 11.66
N ILE A 137 5.18 7.58 12.75
CA ILE A 137 4.22 6.48 12.80
C ILE A 137 2.84 7.04 13.14
N GLY A 138 2.67 7.72 14.26
CA GLY A 138 1.42 8.40 14.60
C GLY A 138 0.17 7.61 14.25
N ASN A 139 -0.74 8.24 13.51
CA ASN A 139 -2.02 7.64 13.09
C ASN A 139 -1.89 6.50 12.05
N ARG A 140 -0.69 6.24 11.54
CA ARG A 140 -0.41 5.07 10.69
C ARG A 140 -0.49 3.76 11.46
N SER A 141 -0.27 3.78 12.78
CA SER A 141 -0.51 2.61 13.65
C SER A 141 -1.98 2.53 14.06
N PHE A 142 -2.48 1.32 14.28
CA PHE A 142 -3.82 1.11 14.85
C PHE A 142 -3.88 1.55 16.31
N SER A 143 -2.92 1.10 17.14
CA SER A 143 -3.02 1.24 18.61
C SER A 143 -1.68 1.07 19.31
N ASP A 144 -1.66 1.36 20.58
CA ASP A 144 -0.63 0.96 21.56
C ASP A 144 -0.91 -0.44 22.17
N ASP A 145 -2.10 -1.01 21.91
CA ASP A 145 -2.44 -2.38 22.28
C ASP A 145 -2.05 -3.35 21.15
N PRO A 146 -1.08 -4.26 21.37
CA PRO A 146 -0.66 -5.23 20.37
C PRO A 146 -1.78 -6.22 19.98
N GLY A 147 -2.77 -6.46 20.85
CA GLY A 147 -3.92 -7.30 20.55
C GLY A 147 -4.83 -6.67 19.47
N ILE A 148 -5.09 -5.37 19.59
CA ILE A 148 -5.84 -4.61 18.58
C ILE A 148 -5.07 -4.54 17.27
N VAL A 149 -3.78 -4.24 17.30
CA VAL A 149 -2.91 -4.22 16.11
C VAL A 149 -2.92 -5.58 15.39
N LYS A 150 -2.78 -6.67 16.14
CA LYS A 150 -2.86 -8.05 15.61
C LYS A 150 -4.21 -8.33 14.96
N LEU A 151 -5.30 -7.98 15.63
CA LEU A 151 -6.66 -8.27 15.15
C LEU A 151 -6.96 -7.52 13.85
N LEU A 152 -6.80 -6.20 13.84
CA LEU A 152 -7.10 -5.37 12.68
C LEU A 152 -6.13 -5.63 11.53
N GLY A 153 -4.85 -5.87 11.83
CA GLY A 153 -3.86 -6.27 10.85
C GLY A 153 -4.20 -7.59 10.17
N LYS A 154 -4.67 -8.59 10.93
CA LYS A 154 -5.14 -9.88 10.38
C LYS A 154 -6.34 -9.71 9.45
N ILE A 155 -7.28 -8.86 9.81
CA ILE A 155 -8.45 -8.54 8.96
C ILE A 155 -7.98 -7.90 7.66
N CYS A 156 -7.07 -6.93 7.72
CA CYS A 156 -6.51 -6.30 6.54
C CYS A 156 -5.92 -7.34 5.58
N VAL A 157 -4.95 -8.12 6.04
CA VAL A 157 -4.30 -9.15 5.22
C VAL A 157 -5.33 -10.10 4.61
N LYS A 158 -6.31 -10.56 5.42
CA LYS A 158 -7.33 -11.50 4.95
C LYS A 158 -8.22 -10.92 3.85
N GLN A 159 -8.62 -9.63 3.95
CA GLN A 159 -9.42 -8.98 2.91
C GLN A 159 -8.65 -8.85 1.59
N TYR A 160 -7.37 -8.49 1.64
CA TYR A 160 -6.51 -8.43 0.45
C TYR A 160 -6.33 -9.81 -0.18
N GLU A 161 -6.04 -10.84 0.63
CA GLU A 161 -5.89 -12.23 0.20
C GLU A 161 -7.15 -12.76 -0.51
N LEU A 162 -8.33 -12.56 0.10
CA LEU A 162 -9.63 -12.97 -0.47
C LEU A 162 -9.90 -12.31 -1.83
N ASN A 163 -9.33 -11.16 -2.06
CA ASN A 163 -9.44 -10.41 -3.30
C ASN A 163 -8.24 -10.60 -4.25
N SER A 164 -7.34 -11.55 -3.99
CA SER A 164 -6.17 -11.84 -4.82
C SER A 164 -5.25 -10.62 -5.04
N LEU A 165 -5.11 -9.75 -4.04
CA LEU A 165 -4.07 -8.73 -3.96
C LEU A 165 -3.03 -9.10 -2.91
N GLY A 166 -1.75 -8.88 -3.26
CA GLY A 166 -0.65 -9.03 -2.30
C GLY A 166 -0.62 -7.93 -1.26
N THR A 167 -0.10 -8.25 -0.08
CA THR A 167 0.20 -7.30 0.99
C THR A 167 1.66 -7.36 1.38
N VAL A 168 2.19 -6.27 1.94
CA VAL A 168 3.49 -6.22 2.60
C VAL A 168 3.28 -5.66 3.99
N ILE A 169 3.36 -6.52 4.99
CA ILE A 169 3.30 -6.10 6.39
C ILE A 169 4.55 -5.29 6.74
N LYS A 170 4.40 -4.22 7.51
CA LYS A 170 5.49 -3.32 7.88
C LYS A 170 5.25 -2.66 9.25
N HIS A 171 6.29 -2.24 9.95
CA HIS A 171 7.68 -2.37 9.58
C HIS A 171 8.33 -3.45 10.47
N ILE A 172 9.24 -4.21 9.94
CA ILE A 172 9.94 -5.25 10.70
C ILE A 172 11.43 -4.89 10.74
N PRO A 173 12.03 -4.80 11.93
CA PRO A 173 11.57 -5.21 13.27
C PRO A 173 10.58 -4.26 13.95
N GLY A 174 10.27 -3.10 13.38
CA GLY A 174 9.23 -2.18 13.82
C GLY A 174 9.71 -0.78 14.22
N HIS A 175 8.95 0.23 13.80
CA HIS A 175 9.17 1.63 14.19
C HIS A 175 8.53 1.98 15.54
N GLY A 176 7.69 1.13 16.10
CA GLY A 176 7.02 1.38 17.37
C GLY A 176 8.01 1.60 18.54
N CYS A 177 9.19 0.95 18.47
CA CYS A 177 10.28 1.10 19.45
C CYS A 177 11.29 2.18 19.06
N ALA A 178 11.23 2.76 17.85
CA ALA A 178 12.17 3.78 17.42
C ALA A 178 11.82 5.13 18.03
N SER A 179 12.76 5.75 18.72
CA SER A 179 12.70 7.14 19.20
C SER A 179 13.50 8.06 18.28
N LYS A 180 13.36 9.38 18.50
CA LYS A 180 14.26 10.37 17.89
C LYS A 180 15.65 10.24 18.47
#